data_910d7d83717b240384dba158ba86a6b0
#
_entry.id   910d7d83717b240384dba158ba86a6b0
#
_cell.length_a   1.000
_cell.length_b   1.000
_cell.length_c   1.000
_cell.angle_alpha   90.00
_cell.angle_beta   90.00
_cell.angle_gamma   90.00
#
_symmetry.space_group_name_H-M   'P 1'
#
loop_
_entity.id
_entity.type
_entity.pdbx_description
1 polymer ?
#
loop_
_entity_poly.entity_id
_entity_poly.type
_entity_poly.pdbx_seq_one_letter_code
_entity_poly.pdbx_strand_id
1 'polypeptide(L)'
;MKIFNDNSCGWIDYKNQRSNIRKLNNDLSCDYLIVGAGFTGLSAARKLGQIAKNKKIILVDAQLAGEGASSRNSGYLVDTTLNDGFTSDKDISNYKKKAQIYKLGIKAV
;
A
#
# COMPACT_ATOMS: atom_id res chain seq x y z
N MET A 1 -25.46 -15.00 -19.14
CA MET A 1 -25.01 -14.44 -17.84
C MET A 1 -24.31 -13.11 -18.12
N LYS A 2 -24.87 -11.96 -17.72
CA LYS A 2 -24.17 -10.68 -17.86
C LYS A 2 -23.11 -10.59 -16.75
N ILE A 3 -21.85 -10.50 -17.13
CA ILE A 3 -20.77 -10.23 -16.19
C ILE A 3 -20.83 -8.73 -15.89
N PHE A 4 -21.25 -8.36 -14.71
CA PHE A 4 -21.21 -6.99 -14.22
C PHE A 4 -19.80 -6.75 -13.68
N ASN A 5 -19.01 -5.96 -14.38
CA ASN A 5 -17.79 -5.40 -13.86
C ASN A 5 -18.08 -3.94 -13.46
N ASP A 6 -18.49 -3.76 -12.23
CA ASP A 6 -18.84 -2.45 -11.64
C ASP A 6 -17.65 -1.81 -10.90
N ASN A 7 -16.45 -2.35 -11.05
CA ASN A 7 -15.25 -1.94 -10.30
C ASN A 7 -15.37 -2.07 -8.77
N SER A 8 -16.41 -2.71 -8.26
CA SER A 8 -16.52 -2.94 -6.82
C SER A 8 -15.48 -3.95 -6.33
N CYS A 9 -15.22 -3.93 -5.05
CA CYS A 9 -14.33 -4.87 -4.37
C CYS A 9 -14.99 -5.35 -3.08
N GLY A 10 -15.13 -6.66 -2.89
CA GLY A 10 -15.79 -7.24 -1.73
C GLY A 10 -15.11 -6.92 -0.38
N TRP A 11 -13.88 -6.44 -0.40
CA TRP A 11 -13.15 -6.05 0.80
C TRP A 11 -13.35 -4.59 1.20
N ILE A 12 -14.01 -3.78 0.36
CA ILE A 12 -14.23 -2.36 0.61
C ILE A 12 -15.70 -2.15 1.02
N ASP A 13 -15.90 -1.55 2.18
CA ASP A 13 -17.24 -1.13 2.63
C ASP A 13 -17.60 0.21 1.98
N TYR A 14 -18.37 0.13 0.90
CA TYR A 14 -18.87 1.33 0.19
C TYR A 14 -20.05 2.00 0.89
N LYS A 15 -20.63 1.40 1.94
CA LYS A 15 -21.79 1.96 2.65
C LYS A 15 -21.38 3.10 3.58
N ASN A 16 -20.17 3.02 4.13
CA ASN A 16 -19.63 4.05 4.99
C ASN A 16 -18.89 5.11 4.15
N GLN A 17 -19.61 6.14 3.72
CA GLN A 17 -19.00 7.24 2.98
C GLN A 17 -18.00 8.00 3.87
N ARG A 18 -16.81 8.23 3.35
CA ARG A 18 -15.78 9.04 4.01
C ARG A 18 -16.20 10.51 3.98
N SER A 19 -16.31 11.14 5.15
CA SER A 19 -16.79 12.52 5.28
C SER A 19 -15.74 13.60 5.01
N ASN A 20 -14.45 13.27 5.05
CA ASN A 20 -13.35 14.26 5.02
C ASN A 20 -12.53 14.22 3.72
N ILE A 21 -13.19 14.04 2.58
CA ILE A 21 -12.53 14.06 1.28
C ILE A 21 -12.22 15.51 0.90
N ARG A 22 -10.94 15.81 0.68
CA ARG A 22 -10.49 17.10 0.15
C ARG A 22 -10.08 16.96 -1.30
N LYS A 23 -10.76 17.64 -2.21
CA LYS A 23 -10.34 17.73 -3.61
C LYS A 23 -9.26 18.80 -3.75
N LEU A 24 -8.24 18.51 -4.56
CA LEU A 24 -7.22 19.48 -4.92
C LEU A 24 -7.79 20.37 -6.04
N ASN A 25 -8.23 21.59 -5.69
CA ASN A 25 -8.84 22.52 -6.62
C ASN A 25 -7.94 23.73 -6.93
N ASN A 26 -6.83 23.89 -6.20
CA ASN A 26 -5.92 25.03 -6.32
C ASN A 26 -4.47 24.56 -6.27
N ASP A 27 -3.56 25.40 -6.74
CA ASP A 27 -2.13 25.19 -6.59
C ASP A 27 -1.74 25.25 -5.11
N LEU A 28 -0.97 24.27 -4.69
CA LEU A 28 -0.47 24.16 -3.33
C LEU A 28 1.05 24.04 -3.33
N SER A 29 1.68 24.73 -2.39
CA SER A 29 3.11 24.58 -2.12
C SER A 29 3.31 23.62 -0.96
N CYS A 30 4.32 22.76 -1.05
CA CYS A 30 4.70 21.83 0.02
C CYS A 30 6.21 21.56 -0.02
N ASP A 31 6.74 21.04 1.10
CA ASP A 31 8.13 20.57 1.18
C ASP A 31 8.26 19.16 0.58
N TYR A 32 7.24 18.31 0.77
CA TYR A 32 7.19 16.94 0.25
C TYR A 32 5.85 16.66 -0.38
N LEU A 33 5.88 16.21 -1.62
CA LEU A 33 4.71 15.70 -2.34
C LEU A 33 4.83 14.18 -2.48
N ILE A 34 3.77 13.48 -2.07
CA ILE A 34 3.63 12.03 -2.26
C ILE A 34 2.45 11.82 -3.20
N VAL A 35 2.68 11.09 -4.29
CA VAL A 35 1.64 10.74 -5.26
C VAL A 35 1.30 9.26 -5.12
N GLY A 36 0.04 9.00 -4.82
CA GLY A 36 -0.50 7.66 -4.57
C GLY A 36 -0.68 7.36 -3.08
N ALA A 37 -1.92 7.10 -2.67
CA ALA A 37 -2.32 6.80 -1.30
C ALA A 37 -2.58 5.30 -1.07
N GLY A 38 -1.75 4.44 -1.70
CA GLY A 38 -1.65 3.02 -1.38
C GLY A 38 -0.72 2.77 -0.18
N PHE A 39 -0.37 1.52 0.10
CA PHE A 39 0.50 1.15 1.23
C PHE A 39 1.82 1.93 1.25
N THR A 40 2.49 2.03 0.11
CA THR A 40 3.79 2.72 0.01
C THR A 40 3.66 4.21 0.34
N GLY A 41 2.71 4.90 -0.30
CA GLY A 41 2.53 6.33 -0.09
C GLY A 41 2.08 6.68 1.33
N LEU A 42 1.17 5.90 1.89
CA LEU A 42 0.71 6.07 3.28
C LEU A 42 1.85 5.82 4.28
N SER A 43 2.66 4.79 4.06
CA SER A 43 3.83 4.49 4.91
C SER A 43 4.87 5.60 4.83
N ALA A 44 5.15 6.11 3.63
CA ALA A 44 6.06 7.23 3.42
C ALA A 44 5.54 8.51 4.10
N ALA A 45 4.25 8.83 3.94
CA ALA A 45 3.63 9.99 4.58
C ALA A 45 3.70 9.90 6.11
N ARG A 46 3.37 8.73 6.67
CA ARG A 46 3.48 8.46 8.12
C ARG A 46 4.91 8.68 8.62
N LYS A 47 5.89 8.09 7.92
CA LYS A 47 7.30 8.21 8.32
C LYS A 47 7.80 9.63 8.23
N LEU A 48 7.51 10.34 7.14
CA LEU A 48 7.87 11.76 6.99
C LEU A 48 7.24 12.61 8.08
N GLY A 49 5.97 12.38 8.43
CA GLY A 49 5.31 13.09 9.52
C GLY A 49 5.96 12.89 10.88
N GLN A 50 6.62 11.75 11.10
CA GLN A 50 7.38 11.48 12.32
C GLN A 50 8.73 12.21 12.40
N ILE A 51 9.46 12.25 11.27
CA ILE A 51 10.85 12.73 11.23
C ILE A 51 10.98 14.19 10.75
N ALA A 52 10.03 14.69 10.00
CA ALA A 52 10.02 16.03 9.40
C ALA A 52 8.87 16.88 9.96
N LYS A 53 8.79 17.01 11.28
CA LYS A 53 7.65 17.62 12.01
C LYS A 53 7.32 19.05 11.58
N ASN A 54 8.31 19.83 11.11
CA ASN A 54 8.12 21.22 10.71
C ASN A 54 7.97 21.38 9.18
N LYS A 55 7.73 20.28 8.47
CA LYS A 55 7.59 20.26 7.01
C LYS A 55 6.15 20.03 6.59
N LYS A 56 5.76 20.74 5.54
CA LYS A 56 4.44 20.56 4.93
C LYS A 56 4.48 19.36 3.98
N ILE A 57 3.78 18.31 4.34
CA ILE A 57 3.68 17.07 3.57
C ILE A 57 2.30 17.01 2.94
N ILE A 58 2.23 16.82 1.63
CA ILE A 58 0.99 16.63 0.90
C ILE A 58 1.01 15.23 0.28
N LEU A 59 -0.05 14.46 0.52
CA LEU A 59 -0.32 13.20 -0.14
C LEU A 59 -1.53 13.38 -1.05
N VAL A 60 -1.38 13.04 -2.31
CA VAL A 60 -2.47 13.10 -3.31
C VAL A 60 -2.70 11.73 -3.94
N ASP A 61 -3.95 11.46 -4.31
CA ASP A 61 -4.33 10.27 -5.06
C ASP A 61 -5.39 10.64 -6.11
N ALA A 62 -5.42 9.95 -7.22
CA ALA A 62 -6.43 10.13 -8.26
C ALA A 62 -7.80 9.58 -7.82
N GLN A 63 -7.80 8.67 -6.84
CA GLN A 63 -8.98 8.05 -6.23
C GLN A 63 -9.03 8.34 -4.74
N LEU A 64 -9.98 7.74 -4.04
CA LEU A 64 -9.98 7.76 -2.58
C LEU A 64 -8.77 6.97 -2.03
N ALA A 65 -8.19 7.47 -0.96
CA ALA A 65 -7.03 6.82 -0.34
C ALA A 65 -7.32 5.35 -0.02
N GLY A 66 -6.43 4.46 -0.44
CA GLY A 66 -6.56 3.03 -0.22
C GLY A 66 -7.52 2.30 -1.18
N GLU A 67 -8.14 2.93 -2.16
CA GLU A 67 -9.03 2.25 -3.11
C GLU A 67 -8.33 1.61 -4.32
N GLY A 68 -7.04 1.78 -4.43
CA GLY A 68 -6.22 1.10 -5.43
C GLY A 68 -5.94 -0.37 -5.10
N ALA A 69 -4.91 -0.94 -5.71
CA ALA A 69 -4.52 -2.34 -5.52
C ALA A 69 -4.24 -2.73 -4.07
N SER A 70 -3.78 -1.79 -3.24
CA SER A 70 -3.46 -2.02 -1.83
C SER A 70 -4.64 -2.48 -0.98
N SER A 71 -5.87 -2.15 -1.33
CA SER A 71 -7.09 -2.56 -0.62
C SER A 71 -7.85 -3.69 -1.32
N ARG A 72 -7.38 -4.12 -2.49
CA ARG A 72 -8.05 -5.14 -3.31
C ARG A 72 -7.38 -6.50 -3.21
N ASN A 73 -6.84 -6.81 -2.05
CA ASN A 73 -6.18 -8.08 -1.75
C ASN A 73 -6.83 -8.73 -0.52
N SER A 74 -6.47 -9.97 -0.24
CA SER A 74 -7.02 -10.73 0.89
C SER A 74 -6.51 -10.29 2.27
N GLY A 75 -5.55 -9.35 2.33
CA GLY A 75 -5.03 -8.78 3.58
C GLY A 75 -4.08 -9.68 4.37
N TYR A 76 -3.66 -10.81 3.82
CA TYR A 76 -2.71 -11.69 4.50
C TYR A 76 -1.31 -11.04 4.58
N LEU A 77 -0.78 -10.95 5.78
CA LEU A 77 0.63 -10.67 6.04
C LEU A 77 1.38 -12.00 6.09
N VAL A 78 2.24 -12.22 5.12
CA VAL A 78 3.01 -13.47 5.03
C VAL A 78 4.50 -13.19 5.14
N ASP A 79 5.20 -14.04 5.87
CA ASP A 79 6.66 -14.01 6.05
C ASP A 79 7.40 -15.02 5.16
N THR A 80 6.66 -15.67 4.29
CA THR A 80 7.18 -16.69 3.39
C THR A 80 6.90 -16.35 1.92
N THR A 81 7.74 -16.86 1.03
CA THR A 81 7.46 -16.80 -0.40
C THR A 81 6.54 -17.95 -0.81
N LEU A 82 5.85 -17.78 -1.94
CA LEU A 82 5.26 -18.91 -2.63
C LEU A 82 6.36 -19.94 -2.90
N ASN A 83 6.08 -21.19 -2.56
CA ASN A 83 6.99 -22.29 -2.82
C ASN A 83 6.90 -22.71 -4.29
N ASP A 84 7.88 -22.28 -5.08
CA ASP A 84 7.97 -22.61 -6.50
C ASP A 84 8.55 -24.05 -6.72
N GLY A 85 8.68 -24.82 -5.64
CA GLY A 85 9.42 -26.08 -5.62
C GLY A 85 10.93 -25.87 -5.47
N PHE A 86 11.55 -26.66 -4.60
CA PHE A 86 13.00 -26.66 -4.45
C PHE A 86 13.58 -27.81 -5.27
N THR A 87 14.35 -27.49 -6.29
CA THR A 87 15.00 -28.48 -7.17
C THR A 87 16.51 -28.51 -7.00
N SER A 88 17.09 -27.54 -6.28
CA SER A 88 18.54 -27.45 -6.08
C SER A 88 18.92 -26.71 -4.79
N ASP A 89 20.17 -26.88 -4.33
CA ASP A 89 20.74 -26.15 -3.20
C ASP A 89 20.74 -24.62 -3.42
N LYS A 90 20.85 -24.19 -4.68
CA LYS A 90 20.78 -22.78 -5.07
C LYS A 90 19.39 -22.20 -4.78
N ASP A 91 18.35 -22.97 -5.02
CA ASP A 91 16.97 -22.57 -4.75
C ASP A 91 16.72 -22.41 -3.26
N ILE A 92 17.25 -23.31 -2.45
CA ILE A 92 17.19 -23.23 -0.98
C ILE A 92 17.92 -21.99 -0.47
N SER A 93 19.10 -21.69 -1.01
CA SER A 93 19.85 -20.47 -0.62
C SER A 93 19.09 -19.21 -0.97
N ASN A 94 18.51 -19.12 -2.16
CA ASN A 94 17.70 -18.00 -2.60
C ASN A 94 16.44 -17.84 -1.73
N TYR A 95 15.78 -18.94 -1.39
CA TYR A 95 14.63 -18.93 -0.50
C TYR A 95 14.98 -18.36 0.88
N LYS A 96 16.08 -18.81 1.49
CA LYS A 96 16.54 -18.29 2.78
C LYS A 96 16.76 -16.78 2.75
N LYS A 97 17.39 -16.26 1.68
CA LYS A 97 17.58 -14.81 1.49
C LYS A 97 16.24 -14.06 1.39
N LYS A 98 15.32 -14.57 0.57
CA LYS A 98 13.99 -14.01 0.42
C LYS A 98 13.22 -14.01 1.75
N ALA A 99 13.23 -15.12 2.49
CA ALA A 99 12.57 -15.23 3.79
C ALA A 99 13.09 -14.21 4.81
N GLN A 100 14.39 -13.89 4.81
CA GLN A 100 14.94 -12.84 5.65
C GLN A 100 14.37 -11.45 5.30
N ILE A 101 14.24 -11.14 4.00
CA ILE A 101 13.67 -9.87 3.52
C ILE A 101 12.20 -9.75 3.93
N TYR A 102 11.41 -10.82 3.77
CA TYR A 102 10.01 -10.83 4.18
C TYR A 102 9.83 -10.62 5.68
N LYS A 103 10.66 -11.28 6.51
CA LYS A 103 10.65 -11.06 7.97
C LYS A 103 10.99 -9.63 8.36
N LEU A 104 11.92 -8.98 7.64
CA LEU A 104 12.19 -7.55 7.84
C LEU A 104 10.99 -6.69 7.44
N GLY A 105 10.31 -7.03 6.34
CA GLY A 105 9.10 -6.34 5.90
C GLY A 105 7.98 -6.39 6.94
N ILE A 106 7.71 -7.56 7.53
CA ILE A 106 6.70 -7.71 8.59
C ILE A 106 7.05 -6.90 9.85
N LYS A 107 8.33 -6.82 10.22
CA LYS A 107 8.76 -6.00 11.36
C LYS A 107 8.60 -4.49 11.14
N ALA A 108 8.48 -4.06 9.88
CA ALA A 108 8.35 -2.65 9.51
C ALA A 108 6.88 -2.17 9.52
N VAL A 109 5.91 -3.08 9.61
CA VAL A 109 4.47 -2.82 9.68
C VAL A 109 4.04 -2.72 11.13
#